data_435f2ea1fe3a3567fd12bd2aa0fba717
#
_entry.id   435f2ea1fe3a3567fd12bd2aa0fba717
#
_cell.length_a   1.000
_cell.length_b   1.000
_cell.length_c   1.000
_cell.angle_alpha   90.00
_cell.angle_beta   90.00
_cell.angle_gamma   90.00
#
_symmetry.space_group_name_H-M   'P 1'
#
loop_
_entity.id
_entity.type
_entity.pdbx_description
1 polymer ?
#
loop_
_entity_poly.entity_id
_entity_poly.type
_entity_poly.pdbx_seq_one_letter_code
_entity_poly.pdbx_strand_id
1 'polypeptide(L)'
;MSISTKNKHNHLLMFILTLRVFGILNTEMGVVGIIPIIAETFGVTVPDAGWTVSLFALIIAFSAPVVPLLFSRVNRKTVMVLALSVFVISNLVSVFTTNFTVLLITRAIPAFFHPLYVSIAFSTAASSVSREDAPKAVSKIFAGVSAG
;
A
#
# COMPACT_ATOMS: atom_id res chain seq x y z
N MET A 1 -34.23 -11.52 9.82
CA MET A 1 -33.41 -10.47 10.46
C MET A 1 -31.89 -10.60 10.21
N SER A 2 -31.43 -11.68 9.61
CA SER A 2 -29.99 -12.00 9.40
C SER A 2 -29.32 -11.38 8.12
N ILE A 3 -30.09 -11.04 7.10
CA ILE A 3 -29.55 -10.56 5.80
C ILE A 3 -29.07 -9.10 5.87
N SER A 4 -29.74 -8.27 6.66
CA SER A 4 -29.43 -6.84 6.79
C SER A 4 -28.09 -6.59 7.52
N THR A 5 -27.76 -7.39 8.52
CA THR A 5 -26.50 -7.26 9.28
C THR A 5 -25.29 -7.71 8.48
N LYS A 6 -25.40 -8.76 7.66
CA LYS A 6 -24.35 -9.24 6.78
C LYS A 6 -24.01 -8.23 5.70
N ASN A 7 -25.01 -7.55 5.17
CA ASN A 7 -24.83 -6.51 4.15
C ASN A 7 -24.12 -5.27 4.73
N LYS A 8 -24.52 -4.81 5.92
CA LYS A 8 -23.83 -3.71 6.63
C LYS A 8 -22.36 -4.02 6.95
N HIS A 9 -22.10 -5.25 7.37
CA HIS A 9 -20.73 -5.68 7.68
C HIS A 9 -19.83 -5.70 6.43
N ASN A 10 -20.37 -6.14 5.30
CA ASN A 10 -19.66 -6.14 4.02
C ASN A 10 -19.37 -4.71 3.52
N HIS A 11 -20.33 -3.79 3.66
CA HIS A 11 -20.11 -2.38 3.28
C HIS A 11 -19.04 -1.72 4.14
N LEU A 12 -19.03 -1.96 5.46
CA LEU A 12 -18.01 -1.45 6.37
C LEU A 12 -16.62 -2.01 6.04
N LEU A 13 -16.52 -3.31 5.79
CA LEU A 13 -15.29 -3.97 5.40
C LEU A 13 -14.73 -3.40 4.10
N MET A 14 -15.58 -3.20 3.09
CA MET A 14 -15.22 -2.60 1.82
C MET A 14 -14.72 -1.16 2.01
N PHE A 15 -15.42 -0.36 2.81
CA PHE A 15 -15.03 1.01 3.12
C PHE A 15 -13.66 1.06 3.80
N ILE A 16 -13.43 0.21 4.81
CA ILE A 16 -12.16 0.14 5.52
C ILE A 16 -11.01 -0.29 4.58
N LEU A 17 -11.25 -1.27 3.70
CA LEU A 17 -10.24 -1.72 2.73
C LEU A 17 -9.91 -0.61 1.73
N THR A 18 -10.92 0.07 1.21
CA THR A 18 -10.74 1.20 0.27
C THR A 18 -9.96 2.34 0.93
N LEU A 19 -10.33 2.71 2.16
CA LEU A 19 -9.66 3.78 2.91
C LEU A 19 -8.19 3.45 3.19
N ARG A 20 -7.89 2.19 3.52
CA ARG A 20 -6.51 1.73 3.76
C ARG A 20 -5.67 1.77 2.48
N VAL A 21 -6.21 1.29 1.37
CA VAL A 21 -5.51 1.33 0.07
C VAL A 21 -5.30 2.78 -0.37
N PHE A 22 -6.32 3.62 -0.24
CA PHE A 22 -6.22 5.05 -0.50
C PHE A 22 -5.12 5.71 0.34
N GLY A 23 -5.07 5.46 1.66
CA GLY A 23 -4.06 6.03 2.55
C GLY A 23 -2.63 5.63 2.17
N ILE A 24 -2.40 4.37 1.79
CA ILE A 24 -1.10 3.88 1.34
C ILE A 24 -0.70 4.60 0.05
N LEU A 25 -1.57 4.65 -0.95
CA LEU A 25 -1.28 5.28 -2.24
C LEU A 25 -1.09 6.78 -2.13
N ASN A 26 -1.89 7.45 -1.31
CA ASN A 26 -1.72 8.88 -1.05
C ASN A 26 -0.35 9.18 -0.44
N THR A 27 0.14 8.34 0.49
CA THR A 27 1.48 8.47 1.05
C THR A 27 2.56 8.24 -0.01
N GLU A 28 2.34 7.37 -0.97
CA GLU A 28 3.27 7.08 -2.06
C GLU A 28 3.31 8.20 -3.09
N MET A 29 2.14 8.63 -3.56
CA MET A 29 2.03 9.70 -4.56
C MET A 29 2.40 11.06 -3.98
N GLY A 30 2.13 11.31 -2.71
CA GLY A 30 2.51 12.52 -2.01
C GLY A 30 4.01 12.83 -2.08
N VAL A 31 4.84 11.78 -2.11
CA VAL A 31 6.30 11.94 -2.24
C VAL A 31 6.70 12.52 -3.58
N VAL A 32 5.99 12.21 -4.66
CA VAL A 32 6.25 12.80 -5.99
C VAL A 32 6.12 14.33 -5.94
N GLY A 33 5.10 14.83 -5.24
CA GLY A 33 4.86 16.26 -5.08
C GLY A 33 5.91 17.00 -4.25
N ILE A 34 6.65 16.30 -3.39
CA ILE A 34 7.61 16.90 -2.46
C ILE A 34 9.08 16.59 -2.81
N ILE A 35 9.37 16.02 -3.98
CA ILE A 35 10.74 15.73 -4.43
C ILE A 35 11.68 16.96 -4.30
N PRO A 36 11.30 18.18 -4.71
CA PRO A 36 12.16 19.35 -4.53
C PRO A 36 12.46 19.64 -3.06
N ILE A 37 11.48 19.46 -2.17
CA ILE A 37 11.64 19.67 -0.73
C ILE A 37 12.59 18.62 -0.14
N ILE A 38 12.50 17.37 -0.58
CA ILE A 38 13.43 16.29 -0.18
C ILE A 38 14.85 16.65 -0.61
N ALA A 39 15.03 17.12 -1.86
CA ALA A 39 16.34 17.52 -2.37
C ALA A 39 16.98 18.61 -1.50
N GLU A 40 16.21 19.64 -1.18
CA GLU A 40 16.65 20.75 -0.31
C GLU A 40 16.97 20.27 1.12
N THR A 41 16.05 19.48 1.71
CA THR A 41 16.18 19.03 3.10
C THR A 41 17.41 18.13 3.32
N PHE A 42 17.71 17.26 2.37
CA PHE A 42 18.81 16.31 2.46
C PHE A 42 20.09 16.79 1.75
N GLY A 43 20.11 17.99 1.14
CA GLY A 43 21.25 18.52 0.43
C GLY A 43 21.68 17.67 -0.77
N VAL A 44 20.73 17.04 -1.47
CA VAL A 44 20.96 16.21 -2.65
C VAL A 44 20.36 16.88 -3.88
N THR A 45 20.73 16.42 -5.08
CA THR A 45 20.15 16.94 -6.31
C THR A 45 18.69 16.47 -6.48
N VAL A 46 17.89 17.21 -7.26
CA VAL A 46 16.50 16.81 -7.57
C VAL A 46 16.44 15.46 -8.27
N PRO A 47 17.32 15.11 -9.23
CA PRO A 47 17.41 13.76 -9.77
C PRO A 47 17.72 12.69 -8.71
N ASP A 48 18.62 12.96 -7.76
CA ASP A 48 18.90 12.02 -6.68
C ASP A 48 17.70 11.83 -5.78
N ALA A 49 17.00 12.91 -5.40
CA ALA A 49 15.75 12.82 -4.64
C ALA A 49 14.68 12.02 -5.39
N GLY A 50 14.68 12.02 -6.71
CA GLY A 50 13.80 11.18 -7.57
C GLY A 50 13.99 9.68 -7.36
N TRP A 51 15.13 9.22 -6.85
CA TRP A 51 15.34 7.83 -6.50
C TRP A 51 14.39 7.34 -5.41
N THR A 52 13.86 8.22 -4.57
CA THR A 52 12.83 7.86 -3.57
C THR A 52 11.57 7.26 -4.21
N VAL A 53 11.23 7.68 -5.42
CA VAL A 53 10.10 7.18 -6.20
C VAL A 53 10.52 6.03 -7.11
N SER A 54 11.63 6.20 -7.84
CA SER A 54 12.10 5.21 -8.82
C SER A 54 12.47 3.88 -8.17
N LEU A 55 13.21 3.92 -7.05
CA LEU A 55 13.57 2.72 -6.30
C LEU A 55 12.33 2.01 -5.75
N PHE A 56 11.37 2.75 -5.25
CA PHE A 56 10.10 2.22 -4.76
C PHE A 56 9.35 1.48 -5.88
N ALA A 57 9.17 2.12 -7.05
CA ALA A 57 8.51 1.51 -8.21
C ALA A 57 9.25 0.27 -8.72
N LEU A 58 10.58 0.32 -8.75
CA LEU A 58 11.42 -0.80 -9.19
C LEU A 58 11.24 -2.02 -8.28
N ILE A 59 11.28 -1.81 -6.96
CA ILE A 59 11.09 -2.88 -5.98
C ILE A 59 9.69 -3.48 -6.11
N ILE A 60 8.65 -2.68 -6.29
CA ILE A 60 7.28 -3.18 -6.54
C ILE A 60 7.26 -4.05 -7.80
N ALA A 61 7.88 -3.61 -8.89
CA ALA A 61 7.89 -4.35 -10.15
C ALA A 61 8.50 -5.75 -9.99
N PHE A 62 9.59 -5.88 -9.23
CA PHE A 62 10.22 -7.18 -8.96
C PHE A 62 9.49 -7.99 -7.89
N SER A 63 8.92 -7.37 -6.89
CA SER A 63 8.25 -8.06 -5.78
C SER A 63 6.83 -8.52 -6.12
N ALA A 64 6.13 -7.83 -7.03
CA ALA A 64 4.75 -8.12 -7.39
C ALA A 64 4.48 -9.57 -7.85
N PRO A 65 5.28 -10.18 -8.72
CA PRO A 65 5.06 -11.58 -9.11
C PRO A 65 5.51 -12.60 -8.07
N VAL A 66 6.43 -12.24 -7.18
CA VAL A 66 7.12 -13.19 -6.28
C VAL A 66 6.51 -13.18 -4.88
N VAL A 67 6.35 -12.02 -4.29
CA VAL A 67 6.00 -11.90 -2.87
C VAL A 67 4.62 -12.47 -2.54
N PRO A 68 3.55 -12.23 -3.31
CA PRO A 68 2.25 -12.86 -3.06
C PRO A 68 2.28 -14.39 -3.10
N LEU A 69 3.15 -14.97 -3.95
CA LEU A 69 3.32 -16.43 -4.03
C LEU A 69 4.03 -16.99 -2.79
N LEU A 70 5.10 -16.32 -2.34
CA LEU A 70 5.84 -16.73 -1.14
C LEU A 70 4.95 -16.75 0.12
N PHE A 71 4.06 -15.78 0.24
CA PHE A 71 3.15 -15.63 1.38
C PHE A 71 1.79 -16.31 1.18
N SER A 72 1.57 -17.03 0.10
CA SER A 72 0.29 -17.68 -0.24
C SER A 72 -0.19 -18.69 0.83
N ARG A 73 0.73 -19.27 1.59
CA ARG A 73 0.46 -20.25 2.66
C ARG A 73 0.30 -19.61 4.04
N VAL A 74 0.58 -18.31 4.18
CA VAL A 74 0.49 -17.59 5.45
C VAL A 74 -0.92 -17.04 5.64
N ASN A 75 -1.38 -16.98 6.88
CA ASN A 75 -2.69 -16.42 7.19
C ASN A 75 -2.78 -14.96 6.72
N ARG A 76 -3.80 -14.66 5.91
CA ARG A 76 -4.03 -13.33 5.31
C ARG A 76 -4.02 -12.20 6.35
N LYS A 77 -4.63 -12.44 7.52
CA LYS A 77 -4.67 -11.45 8.60
C LYS A 77 -3.28 -11.14 9.12
N THR A 78 -2.46 -12.16 9.37
CA THR A 78 -1.08 -12.00 9.83
C THR A 78 -0.25 -11.22 8.82
N VAL A 79 -0.37 -11.56 7.54
CA VAL A 79 0.33 -10.88 6.45
C VAL A 79 -0.06 -9.41 6.33
N MET A 80 -1.36 -9.11 6.43
CA MET A 80 -1.83 -7.70 6.38
C MET A 80 -1.34 -6.89 7.58
N VAL A 81 -1.35 -7.47 8.78
CA VAL A 81 -0.85 -6.79 9.98
C VAL A 81 0.65 -6.55 9.86
N LEU A 82 1.42 -7.56 9.41
CA LEU A 82 2.85 -7.44 9.19
C LEU A 82 3.17 -6.34 8.16
N ALA A 83 2.52 -6.35 7.00
CA ALA A 83 2.74 -5.35 5.96
C ALA A 83 2.42 -3.93 6.46
N LEU A 84 1.30 -3.75 7.17
CA LEU A 84 0.95 -2.45 7.75
C LEU A 84 1.93 -2.01 8.84
N SER A 85 2.38 -2.93 9.70
CA SER A 85 3.37 -2.62 10.74
C SER A 85 4.69 -2.16 10.13
N VAL A 86 5.18 -2.86 9.10
CA VAL A 86 6.38 -2.48 8.37
C VAL A 86 6.20 -1.09 7.74
N PHE A 87 5.04 -0.82 7.13
CA PHE A 87 4.75 0.47 6.52
C PHE A 87 4.75 1.61 7.55
N VAL A 88 4.09 1.42 8.70
CA VAL A 88 4.05 2.41 9.79
C VAL A 88 5.44 2.68 10.36
N ILE A 89 6.19 1.62 10.69
CA ILE A 89 7.54 1.75 11.25
C ILE A 89 8.47 2.47 10.27
N SER A 90 8.45 2.08 8.99
CA SER A 90 9.27 2.71 7.96
C SER A 90 8.94 4.20 7.79
N ASN A 91 7.66 4.57 7.81
CA ASN A 91 7.26 5.98 7.75
C ASN A 91 7.69 6.76 9.00
N LEU A 92 7.57 6.17 10.20
CA LEU A 92 8.06 6.82 11.42
C LEU A 92 9.58 7.06 11.36
N VAL A 93 10.36 6.08 10.92
CA VAL A 93 11.81 6.26 10.76
C VAL A 93 12.12 7.33 9.71
N SER A 94 11.33 7.38 8.61
CA SER A 94 11.49 8.42 7.57
C SER A 94 11.31 9.84 8.10
N VAL A 95 10.39 10.05 9.05
CA VAL A 95 10.14 11.37 9.65
C VAL A 95 11.32 11.88 10.48
N PHE A 96 12.03 10.98 11.16
CA PHE A 96 13.12 11.35 12.07
C PHE A 96 14.51 11.27 11.43
N THR A 97 14.62 10.72 10.20
CA THR A 97 15.92 10.57 9.57
C THR A 97 16.43 11.87 8.96
N THR A 98 17.71 12.12 9.13
CA THR A 98 18.46 13.20 8.47
C THR A 98 19.39 12.67 7.37
N ASN A 99 19.43 11.36 7.18
CA ASN A 99 20.30 10.69 6.22
C ASN A 99 19.51 10.21 5.01
N PHE A 100 19.87 10.68 3.81
CA PHE A 100 19.20 10.33 2.57
C PHE A 100 19.20 8.83 2.26
N THR A 101 20.32 8.13 2.56
CA THR A 101 20.40 6.67 2.36
C THR A 101 19.41 5.93 3.26
N VAL A 102 19.24 6.37 4.50
CA VAL A 102 18.24 5.80 5.42
C VAL A 102 16.85 6.06 4.88
N LEU A 103 16.57 7.24 4.34
CA LEU A 103 15.31 7.56 3.69
C LEU A 103 15.01 6.58 2.53
N LEU A 104 15.98 6.29 1.69
CA LEU A 104 15.83 5.32 0.59
C LEU A 104 15.51 3.91 1.12
N ILE A 105 16.19 3.45 2.16
CA ILE A 105 15.97 2.14 2.78
C ILE A 105 14.56 2.06 3.37
N THR A 106 14.11 3.10 4.07
CA THR A 106 12.77 3.13 4.66
C THR A 106 11.66 3.16 3.61
N ARG A 107 11.95 3.55 2.38
CA ARG A 107 11.06 3.45 1.23
C ARG A 107 11.12 2.08 0.56
N ALA A 108 12.30 1.48 0.49
CA ALA A 108 12.54 0.17 -0.14
C ALA A 108 11.82 -0.97 0.60
N ILE A 109 11.88 -0.97 1.93
CA ILE A 109 11.30 -2.04 2.76
C ILE A 109 9.78 -2.17 2.58
N PRO A 110 8.95 -1.11 2.74
CA PRO A 110 7.51 -1.21 2.52
C PRO A 110 7.14 -1.48 1.06
N ALA A 111 7.94 -1.03 0.08
CA ALA A 111 7.74 -1.33 -1.33
C ALA A 111 7.73 -2.84 -1.61
N PHE A 112 8.55 -3.60 -0.90
CA PHE A 112 8.60 -5.06 -1.02
C PHE A 112 7.29 -5.74 -0.58
N PHE A 113 6.64 -5.20 0.45
CA PHE A 113 5.38 -5.73 0.98
C PHE A 113 4.12 -5.14 0.32
N HIS A 114 4.25 -4.06 -0.44
CA HIS A 114 3.15 -3.36 -1.08
C HIS A 114 2.27 -4.26 -1.99
N PRO A 115 2.83 -5.05 -2.93
CA PRO A 115 2.03 -5.91 -3.80
C PRO A 115 1.26 -6.97 -3.03
N LEU A 116 1.80 -7.43 -1.91
CA LEU A 116 1.18 -8.42 -1.05
C LEU A 116 -0.09 -7.84 -0.40
N TYR A 117 0.01 -6.62 0.13
CA TYR A 117 -1.12 -5.94 0.73
C TYR A 117 -2.24 -5.70 -0.30
N VAL A 118 -1.89 -5.17 -1.47
CA VAL A 118 -2.83 -4.90 -2.56
C VAL A 118 -3.52 -6.19 -3.03
N SER A 119 -2.76 -7.26 -3.26
CA SER A 119 -3.30 -8.56 -3.67
C SER A 119 -4.30 -9.12 -2.65
N ILE A 120 -3.97 -9.05 -1.35
CA ILE A 120 -4.87 -9.51 -0.29
C ILE A 120 -6.10 -8.62 -0.17
N ALA A 121 -5.97 -7.30 -0.32
CA ALA A 121 -7.10 -6.38 -0.28
C ALA A 121 -8.10 -6.70 -1.39
N PHE A 122 -7.64 -6.86 -2.63
CA PHE A 122 -8.49 -7.24 -3.76
C PHE A 122 -9.14 -8.61 -3.59
N SER A 123 -8.37 -9.62 -3.19
CA SER A 123 -8.90 -10.97 -2.99
C SER A 123 -9.91 -11.04 -1.85
N THR A 124 -9.71 -10.27 -0.79
CA THR A 124 -10.65 -10.17 0.33
C THR A 124 -11.93 -9.47 -0.08
N ALA A 125 -11.83 -8.38 -0.83
CA ALA A 125 -12.99 -7.68 -1.36
C ALA A 125 -13.82 -8.58 -2.29
N ALA A 126 -13.18 -9.26 -3.21
CA ALA A 126 -13.85 -10.17 -4.13
C ALA A 126 -14.56 -11.33 -3.40
N SER A 127 -13.92 -11.88 -2.35
CA SER A 127 -14.48 -13.00 -1.58
C SER A 127 -15.54 -12.61 -0.55
N SER A 128 -15.72 -11.32 -0.26
CA SER A 128 -16.71 -10.81 0.72
C SER A 128 -18.10 -10.56 0.12
N VAL A 129 -18.24 -10.70 -1.18
CA VAL A 129 -19.49 -10.50 -1.93
C VAL A 129 -19.83 -11.73 -2.76
N SER A 130 -21.02 -11.76 -3.40
CA SER A 130 -21.40 -12.80 -4.36
C SER A 130 -20.46 -12.80 -5.57
N ARG A 131 -20.35 -13.93 -6.28
CA ARG A 131 -19.54 -14.02 -7.51
C ARG A 131 -19.91 -12.97 -8.55
N GLU A 132 -21.19 -12.64 -8.65
CA GLU A 132 -21.72 -11.64 -9.59
C GLU A 132 -21.33 -10.21 -9.21
N ASP A 133 -21.18 -9.93 -7.91
CA ASP A 133 -20.81 -8.60 -7.38
C ASP A 133 -19.30 -8.43 -7.19
N ALA A 134 -18.51 -9.49 -7.32
CA ALA A 134 -17.05 -9.43 -7.15
C ALA A 134 -16.37 -8.37 -8.05
N PRO A 135 -16.72 -8.23 -9.35
CA PRO A 135 -16.15 -7.17 -10.18
C PRO A 135 -16.48 -5.76 -9.68
N LYS A 136 -17.71 -5.54 -9.19
CA LYS A 136 -18.13 -4.25 -8.61
C LYS A 136 -17.36 -3.93 -7.31
N ALA A 137 -17.10 -4.94 -6.49
CA ALA A 137 -16.34 -4.79 -5.26
C ALA A 137 -14.89 -4.38 -5.55
N VAL A 138 -14.26 -5.04 -6.50
CA VAL A 138 -12.90 -4.73 -6.97
C VAL A 138 -12.85 -3.32 -7.58
N SER A 139 -13.83 -2.95 -8.42
CA SER A 139 -13.91 -1.61 -9.03
C SER A 139 -14.01 -0.49 -8.00
N LYS A 140 -14.68 -0.69 -6.87
CA LYS A 140 -14.76 0.30 -5.78
C LYS A 140 -13.39 0.54 -5.13
N ILE A 141 -12.58 -0.52 -4.95
CA ILE A 141 -11.22 -0.36 -4.46
C ILE A 141 -10.37 0.37 -5.49
N PHE A 142 -10.48 0.01 -6.78
CA PHE A 142 -9.80 0.72 -7.86
C PHE A 142 -10.18 2.22 -7.92
N ALA A 143 -11.44 2.56 -7.71
CA ALA A 143 -11.87 3.96 -7.63
C ALA A 143 -11.19 4.69 -6.47
N GLY A 144 -11.04 4.03 -5.30
CA GLY A 144 -10.26 4.56 -4.19
C GLY A 144 -8.78 4.76 -4.53
N VAL A 145 -8.20 3.82 -5.27
CA VAL A 145 -6.83 3.90 -5.79
C VAL A 145 -6.65 5.10 -6.73
N SER A 146 -7.62 5.32 -7.63
CA SER A 146 -7.55 6.41 -8.64
C SER A 146 -7.84 7.79 -8.05
N ALA A 147 -8.43 7.88 -6.87
CA ALA A 147 -8.74 9.13 -6.18
C ALA A 147 -7.61 9.63 -5.26
N GLY A 148 -6.58 8.79 -5.00
CA GLY A 148 -5.38 9.15 -4.22
C GLY A 148 -4.20 9.46 -5.10
#